data_34d1347e338a015a591c1061c178f52e
#
_entry.id   34d1347e338a015a591c1061c178f52e
#
_cell.length_a   1.000
_cell.length_b   1.000
_cell.length_c   1.000
_cell.angle_alpha   90.00
_cell.angle_beta   90.00
_cell.angle_gamma   90.00
#
_symmetry.space_group_name_H-M   'P 1'
#
loop_
_entity.id
_entity.type
_entity.pdbx_description
1 polymer ?
#
loop_
_entity_poly.entity_id
_entity_poly.type
_entity_poly.pdbx_seq_one_letter_code
_entity_poly.pdbx_strand_id
1 'polypeptide(L)'
;MVEGKGFRVLEHGCEVDTVQSYFGMRKVSIQNGQFLLNNRPYYQKLVLDQGYWPESLLTAPSDDAFIRDIALTKAMGFNGVRKHQKVEDSRYLYHADRMGLLVWGEIGAAYLYSEQYSATTTTPASSSGRR
;
A
#
# COMPACT_ATOMS: atom_id res chain seq x y z
N MET A 1 9.05 -12.00 2.94
CA MET A 1 10.48 -11.58 2.93
C MET A 1 10.58 -10.39 1.98
N VAL A 2 11.13 -9.30 2.44
CA VAL A 2 11.34 -8.07 1.66
C VAL A 2 12.78 -8.11 1.16
N GLU A 3 12.98 -7.93 -0.15
CA GLU A 3 14.29 -7.99 -0.78
C GLU A 3 14.71 -6.60 -1.25
N GLY A 4 15.85 -6.11 -0.77
CA GLY A 4 16.38 -4.81 -1.16
C GLY A 4 17.01 -4.85 -2.55
N LYS A 5 16.79 -3.80 -3.34
CA LYS A 5 17.42 -3.58 -4.65
C LYS A 5 17.98 -2.16 -4.74
N GLY A 6 19.21 -2.07 -5.22
CA GLY A 6 19.82 -0.79 -5.57
C GLY A 6 19.78 -0.58 -7.08
N PHE A 7 19.39 0.61 -7.48
CA PHE A 7 19.42 1.08 -8.87
C PHE A 7 20.48 2.18 -8.96
N ARG A 8 21.38 2.07 -9.91
CA ARG A 8 22.43 3.05 -10.17
C ARG A 8 22.24 3.69 -11.54
N VAL A 9 22.28 4.99 -11.59
CA VAL A 9 22.31 5.75 -12.85
C VAL A 9 23.77 6.04 -13.18
N LEU A 10 24.19 5.65 -14.38
CA LEU A 10 25.56 5.87 -14.85
C LEU A 10 25.54 6.85 -16.03
N GLU A 11 26.39 7.86 -15.98
CA GLU A 11 26.66 8.75 -17.09
C GLU A 11 28.15 8.66 -17.44
N HIS A 12 28.45 8.32 -18.71
CA HIS A 12 29.84 8.09 -19.19
C HIS A 12 30.62 7.08 -18.32
N GLY A 13 29.93 6.09 -17.72
CA GLY A 13 30.56 5.09 -16.85
C GLY A 13 30.78 5.54 -15.40
N CYS A 14 30.43 6.77 -15.06
CA CYS A 14 30.47 7.28 -13.69
C CYS A 14 29.07 7.20 -13.05
N GLU A 15 29.01 6.78 -11.80
CA GLU A 15 27.76 6.79 -11.01
C GLU A 15 27.37 8.23 -10.68
N VAL A 16 26.20 8.66 -11.15
CA VAL A 16 25.67 10.01 -10.93
C VAL A 16 24.49 10.02 -9.96
N ASP A 17 23.83 8.87 -9.77
CA ASP A 17 22.75 8.73 -8.80
C ASP A 17 22.57 7.28 -8.38
N THR A 18 22.10 7.06 -7.15
CA THR A 18 21.77 5.74 -6.61
C THR A 18 20.46 5.78 -5.83
N VAL A 19 19.52 4.94 -6.22
CA VAL A 19 18.25 4.78 -5.53
C VAL A 19 18.18 3.41 -4.89
N GLN A 20 17.91 3.37 -3.59
CA GLN A 20 17.61 2.13 -2.87
C GLN A 20 16.09 1.89 -2.88
N SER A 21 15.70 0.67 -3.22
CA SER A 21 14.30 0.26 -3.22
C SER A 21 14.18 -1.17 -2.70
N TYR A 22 12.97 -1.66 -2.58
CA TYR A 22 12.69 -3.03 -2.17
C TYR A 22 11.47 -3.58 -2.90
N PHE A 23 11.33 -4.88 -2.90
CA PHE A 23 10.11 -5.54 -3.35
C PHE A 23 9.82 -6.80 -2.53
N GLY A 24 8.58 -7.23 -2.54
CA GLY A 24 8.15 -8.49 -1.96
C GLY A 24 7.22 -9.23 -2.91
N MET A 25 7.44 -10.54 -3.06
CA MET A 25 6.58 -11.39 -3.89
C MET A 25 5.42 -11.93 -3.05
N ARG A 26 4.18 -11.70 -3.50
CA ARG A 26 2.99 -12.29 -2.90
C ARG A 26 1.93 -12.57 -3.96
N LYS A 27 1.11 -13.56 -3.70
CA LYS A 27 -0.07 -13.87 -4.50
C LYS A 27 -1.32 -13.72 -3.65
N VAL A 28 -2.28 -12.97 -4.13
CA VAL A 28 -3.61 -12.86 -3.55
C VAL A 28 -4.61 -13.52 -4.50
N SER A 29 -5.51 -14.34 -3.97
CA SER A 29 -6.58 -14.96 -4.74
C SER A 29 -7.80 -15.23 -3.86
N ILE A 30 -8.95 -15.43 -4.49
CA ILE A 30 -10.19 -15.85 -3.85
C ILE A 30 -10.59 -17.19 -4.47
N GLN A 31 -10.79 -18.20 -3.63
CA GLN A 31 -11.28 -19.52 -4.06
C GLN A 31 -12.37 -19.99 -3.09
N ASN A 32 -13.49 -20.44 -3.63
CA ASN A 32 -14.63 -20.92 -2.84
C ASN A 32 -15.08 -19.92 -1.75
N GLY A 33 -15.04 -18.62 -2.06
CA GLY A 33 -15.38 -17.56 -1.11
C GLY A 33 -14.34 -17.28 -0.03
N GLN A 34 -13.18 -17.94 -0.08
CA GLN A 34 -12.09 -17.73 0.88
C GLN A 34 -10.98 -16.87 0.28
N PHE A 35 -10.48 -15.94 1.08
CA PHE A 35 -9.27 -15.18 0.75
C PHE A 35 -8.02 -16.05 0.99
N LEU A 36 -7.16 -16.11 -0.02
CA LEU A 36 -5.90 -16.83 0.06
C LEU A 36 -4.72 -15.87 -0.12
N LEU A 37 -3.73 -16.01 0.75
CA LEU A 37 -2.43 -15.38 0.62
C LEU A 37 -1.38 -16.49 0.34
N ASN A 38 -0.67 -16.38 -0.77
CA ASN A 38 0.30 -17.38 -1.23
C ASN A 38 -0.29 -18.80 -1.29
N ASN A 39 -1.51 -18.91 -1.85
CA ASN A 39 -2.30 -20.15 -2.00
C ASN A 39 -2.73 -20.80 -0.67
N ARG A 40 -2.66 -20.11 0.45
CA ARG A 40 -3.12 -20.60 1.75
C ARG A 40 -4.29 -19.74 2.25
N PRO A 41 -5.35 -20.33 2.80
CA PRO A 41 -6.42 -19.57 3.43
C PRO A 41 -5.86 -18.64 4.50
N TYR A 42 -6.25 -17.37 4.44
CA TYR A 42 -5.78 -16.35 5.36
C TYR A 42 -6.95 -15.54 5.87
N TYR A 43 -7.30 -15.73 7.13
CA TYR A 43 -8.38 -14.97 7.75
C TYR A 43 -7.88 -13.55 8.09
N GLN A 44 -8.53 -12.56 7.52
CA GLN A 44 -8.17 -11.16 7.70
C GLN A 44 -8.80 -10.60 8.97
N LYS A 45 -7.96 -10.28 9.95
CA LYS A 45 -8.32 -9.58 11.18
C LYS A 45 -7.85 -8.13 11.05
N LEU A 46 -8.70 -7.30 10.45
CA LEU A 46 -8.36 -5.91 10.15
C LEU A 46 -8.98 -4.97 11.17
N VAL A 47 -8.24 -3.92 11.51
CA VAL A 47 -8.77 -2.76 12.23
C VAL A 47 -8.87 -1.58 11.27
N LEU A 48 -9.92 -0.76 11.43
CA LEU A 48 -10.06 0.49 10.69
C LEU A 48 -9.11 1.52 11.30
N ASP A 49 -8.34 2.17 10.43
CA ASP A 49 -7.34 3.16 10.80
C ASP A 49 -7.43 4.35 9.82
N GLN A 50 -7.61 5.54 10.36
CA GLN A 50 -7.61 6.79 9.57
C GLN A 50 -6.27 7.53 9.63
N GLY A 51 -5.33 7.05 10.42
CA GLY A 51 -3.98 7.62 10.53
C GLY A 51 -3.95 9.00 11.15
N TYR A 52 -4.74 9.21 12.22
CA TYR A 52 -4.71 10.44 13.02
C TYR A 52 -3.72 10.32 14.16
N TRP A 53 -3.01 11.40 14.40
CA TRP A 53 -2.01 11.52 15.47
C TRP A 53 -2.38 12.68 16.37
N PRO A 54 -2.30 12.52 17.72
CA PRO A 54 -2.68 13.59 18.65
C PRO A 54 -1.91 14.90 18.44
N GLU A 55 -0.61 14.79 18.13
CA GLU A 55 0.28 15.95 18.02
C GLU A 55 0.24 16.62 16.63
N SER A 56 -0.03 15.87 15.59
CA SER A 56 0.25 16.30 14.21
C SER A 56 -0.86 15.97 13.20
N LEU A 57 -2.01 15.56 13.68
CA LEU A 57 -3.21 15.22 12.90
C LEU A 57 -2.95 14.09 11.88
N LEU A 58 -2.83 14.40 10.60
CA LEU A 58 -2.69 13.41 9.52
C LEU A 58 -1.25 13.00 9.21
N THR A 59 -0.27 13.66 9.83
CA THR A 59 1.16 13.38 9.62
C THR A 59 1.74 12.70 10.83
N ALA A 60 2.39 11.55 10.66
CA ALA A 60 3.07 10.90 11.78
C ALA A 60 4.21 11.76 12.34
N PRO A 61 4.38 11.83 13.66
CA PRO A 61 5.44 12.64 14.27
C PRO A 61 6.85 12.10 13.98
N SER A 62 6.99 10.79 13.74
CA SER A 62 8.28 10.15 13.45
C SER A 62 8.09 8.76 12.84
N ASP A 63 9.15 8.16 12.32
CA ASP A 63 9.16 6.76 11.88
C ASP A 63 8.94 5.78 13.04
N ASP A 64 9.45 6.10 14.23
CA ASP A 64 9.23 5.30 15.43
C ASP A 64 7.75 5.26 15.82
N ALA A 65 6.98 6.31 15.52
CA ALA A 65 5.56 6.32 15.74
C ALA A 65 4.86 5.29 14.84
N PHE A 66 5.22 5.19 13.58
CA PHE A 66 4.73 4.16 12.66
C PHE A 66 5.06 2.75 13.15
N ILE A 67 6.32 2.53 13.56
CA ILE A 67 6.78 1.22 14.04
C ILE A 67 5.98 0.81 15.29
N ARG A 68 5.79 1.74 16.22
CA ARG A 68 5.03 1.48 17.46
C ARG A 68 3.56 1.18 17.18
N ASP A 69 2.92 1.94 16.29
CA ASP A 69 1.53 1.75 15.90
C ASP A 69 1.31 0.36 15.29
N ILE A 70 2.17 -0.04 14.35
CA ILE A 70 2.17 -1.36 13.73
C ILE A 70 2.39 -2.47 14.78
N ALA A 71 3.35 -2.27 15.70
CA ALA A 71 3.65 -3.23 16.75
C ALA A 71 2.46 -3.43 17.71
N LEU A 72 1.80 -2.35 18.11
CA LEU A 72 0.61 -2.38 18.96
C LEU A 72 -0.57 -3.08 18.26
N THR A 73 -0.81 -2.75 17.00
CA THR A 73 -1.85 -3.39 16.18
C THR A 73 -1.65 -4.91 16.15
N LYS A 74 -0.42 -5.36 15.92
CA LYS A 74 -0.09 -6.79 15.93
C LYS A 74 -0.21 -7.42 17.31
N ALA A 75 0.21 -6.72 18.36
CA ALA A 75 0.12 -7.20 19.76
C ALA A 75 -1.35 -7.41 20.19
N MET A 76 -2.28 -6.63 19.66
CA MET A 76 -3.73 -6.81 19.86
C MET A 76 -4.32 -7.99 19.06
N GLY A 77 -3.51 -8.68 18.24
CA GLY A 77 -3.92 -9.85 17.48
C GLY A 77 -4.49 -9.55 16.09
N PHE A 78 -4.41 -8.30 15.61
CA PHE A 78 -4.71 -7.96 14.23
C PHE A 78 -3.55 -8.36 13.30
N ASN A 79 -3.89 -8.72 12.07
CA ASN A 79 -2.91 -9.04 11.03
C ASN A 79 -2.93 -8.07 9.86
N GLY A 80 -3.71 -7.01 9.97
CA GLY A 80 -3.78 -5.96 8.98
C GLY A 80 -4.60 -4.76 9.45
N VAL A 81 -4.56 -3.70 8.63
CA VAL A 81 -5.31 -2.46 8.80
C VAL A 81 -6.04 -2.11 7.51
N ARG A 82 -7.17 -1.44 7.64
CA ARG A 82 -7.83 -0.74 6.56
C ARG A 82 -7.59 0.76 6.74
N LYS A 83 -6.73 1.33 5.91
CA LYS A 83 -6.49 2.78 5.89
C LYS A 83 -7.67 3.47 5.21
N HIS A 84 -8.59 3.96 6.03
CA HIS A 84 -9.85 4.52 5.57
C HIS A 84 -9.67 5.94 5.03
N GLN A 85 -10.02 6.13 3.76
CA GLN A 85 -10.02 7.43 3.07
C GLN A 85 -8.68 8.17 3.09
N LYS A 86 -7.58 7.44 3.15
CA LYS A 86 -6.23 8.01 3.21
C LYS A 86 -5.27 7.21 2.33
N VAL A 87 -4.54 7.92 1.49
CA VAL A 87 -3.29 7.40 0.90
C VAL A 87 -2.20 7.56 1.97
N GLU A 88 -1.72 6.44 2.47
CA GLU A 88 -0.77 6.46 3.59
C GLU A 88 0.66 6.78 3.13
N ASP A 89 1.47 7.31 4.05
CA ASP A 89 2.89 7.59 3.84
C ASP A 89 3.64 6.32 3.41
N SER A 90 4.53 6.45 2.43
CA SER A 90 5.35 5.34 1.93
C SER A 90 6.23 4.71 3.02
N ARG A 91 6.66 5.47 4.03
CA ARG A 91 7.42 4.97 5.18
C ARG A 91 6.59 4.04 6.05
N TYR A 92 5.30 4.35 6.26
CA TYR A 92 4.39 3.43 6.94
C TYR A 92 4.27 2.10 6.19
N LEU A 93 4.08 2.17 4.86
CA LEU A 93 3.99 0.97 4.02
C LEU A 93 5.28 0.13 4.08
N TYR A 94 6.44 0.79 4.07
CA TYR A 94 7.72 0.12 4.25
C TYR A 94 7.82 -0.63 5.58
N HIS A 95 7.44 0.02 6.69
CA HIS A 95 7.46 -0.62 8.01
C HIS A 95 6.41 -1.74 8.12
N ALA A 96 5.23 -1.56 7.54
CA ALA A 96 4.19 -2.59 7.48
C ALA A 96 4.68 -3.83 6.71
N ASP A 97 5.34 -3.64 5.57
CA ASP A 97 5.92 -4.74 4.78
C ASP A 97 7.03 -5.46 5.55
N ARG A 98 7.90 -4.73 6.23
CA ARG A 98 8.98 -5.33 7.05
C ARG A 98 8.45 -6.09 8.25
N MET A 99 7.43 -5.57 8.90
CA MET A 99 6.84 -6.16 10.11
C MET A 99 5.74 -7.17 9.81
N GLY A 100 5.35 -7.33 8.54
CA GLY A 100 4.35 -8.30 8.11
C GLY A 100 2.93 -7.94 8.55
N LEU A 101 2.53 -6.68 8.40
CA LEU A 101 1.17 -6.20 8.59
C LEU A 101 0.53 -5.97 7.21
N LEU A 102 -0.65 -6.56 6.96
CA LEU A 102 -1.39 -6.29 5.72
C LEU A 102 -2.01 -4.89 5.75
N VAL A 103 -1.97 -4.19 4.62
CA VAL A 103 -2.57 -2.87 4.48
C VAL A 103 -3.59 -2.88 3.35
N TRP A 104 -4.84 -2.55 3.67
CA TRP A 104 -5.85 -2.17 2.70
C TRP A 104 -5.83 -0.65 2.56
N GLY A 105 -5.21 -0.17 1.46
CA GLY A 105 -5.13 1.25 1.15
C GLY A 105 -6.39 1.73 0.43
N GLU A 106 -6.79 2.95 0.73
CA GLU A 106 -7.90 3.64 0.06
C GLU A 106 -7.43 5.00 -0.44
N ILE A 107 -8.16 5.51 -1.44
CA ILE A 107 -8.04 6.90 -1.87
C ILE A 107 -9.07 7.71 -1.10
N GLY A 108 -8.78 8.98 -0.81
CA GLY A 108 -9.72 9.88 -0.14
C GLY A 108 -11.07 9.91 -0.87
N ALA A 109 -12.17 9.84 -0.12
CA ALA A 109 -13.50 9.85 -0.70
C ALA A 109 -13.82 11.21 -1.34
N ALA A 110 -14.32 11.18 -2.56
CA ALA A 110 -14.98 12.33 -3.17
C ALA A 110 -16.46 12.31 -2.77
N TYR A 111 -16.91 13.26 -1.97
CA TYR A 111 -18.30 13.35 -1.54
C TYR A 111 -19.26 13.84 -2.65
N LEU A 112 -18.70 14.35 -3.75
CA LEU A 112 -19.45 14.76 -4.94
C LEU A 112 -18.93 13.95 -6.14
N TYR A 113 -19.64 12.90 -6.47
CA TYR A 113 -19.46 12.23 -7.76
C TYR A 113 -20.22 13.03 -8.81
N SER A 114 -19.55 13.91 -9.56
CA SER A 114 -20.12 14.41 -10.80
C SER A 114 -19.91 13.37 -11.91
N GLU A 115 -20.87 13.26 -12.83
CA GLU A 115 -20.78 12.34 -13.99
C GLU A 115 -19.50 12.55 -14.80
N GLN A 116 -18.84 13.70 -14.69
CA GLN A 116 -17.56 14.02 -15.31
C GLN A 116 -16.39 13.17 -14.78
N TYR A 117 -16.45 12.67 -13.54
CA TYR A 117 -15.40 11.82 -12.98
C TYR A 117 -15.50 10.35 -13.42
N SER A 118 -16.70 9.89 -13.81
CA SER A 118 -16.87 8.52 -14.33
C SER A 118 -16.33 8.35 -15.75
N ALA A 119 -16.21 9.44 -16.51
CA ALA A 119 -15.75 9.41 -17.89
C ALA A 119 -14.22 9.27 -18.06
N THR A 120 -13.44 9.56 -17.02
CA THR A 120 -11.96 9.48 -17.10
C THR A 120 -11.38 8.10 -16.76
N THR A 121 -12.21 7.15 -16.33
CA THR A 121 -11.80 5.75 -16.08
C THR A 121 -12.14 4.79 -17.21
N THR A 122 -12.66 5.27 -18.35
CA THR A 122 -12.82 4.42 -19.54
C THR A 122 -11.49 4.25 -20.24
N THR A 123 -10.98 3.03 -20.21
CA THR A 123 -9.95 2.48 -21.10
C THR A 123 -10.08 3.04 -22.51
N PRO A 124 -8.99 3.53 -23.14
CA PRO A 124 -9.08 3.98 -24.52
C PRO A 124 -9.58 2.82 -25.37
N ALA A 125 -10.68 3.06 -26.08
CA ALA A 125 -11.24 2.12 -27.02
C ALA A 125 -10.16 1.71 -28.01
N SER A 126 -9.93 0.40 -28.14
CA SER A 126 -9.13 -0.16 -29.20
C SER A 126 -9.73 0.28 -30.54
N SER A 127 -9.01 1.15 -31.25
CA SER A 127 -9.35 1.46 -32.64
C SER A 127 -9.21 0.20 -33.46
N SER A 128 -10.33 -0.49 -33.72
CA SER A 128 -10.41 -1.50 -34.77
C SER A 128 -10.30 -0.77 -36.11
N GLY A 129 -9.08 -0.67 -36.64
CA GLY A 129 -8.84 -0.29 -38.03
C GLY A 129 -9.48 -1.33 -38.97
N ARG A 130 -10.54 -0.93 -39.63
CA ARG A 130 -10.97 -1.62 -40.86
C ARG A 130 -9.94 -1.31 -41.96
N ARG A 131 -9.33 -2.30 -42.51
CA ARG A 131 -9.17 -2.71 -43.89
C ARG A 131 -8.06 -3.70 -44.00
#